data_e86172f405bf098eeed1eb4717500438
#
_entry.id   e86172f405bf098eeed1eb4717500438
#
_cell.length_a   1.000
_cell.length_b   1.000
_cell.length_c   1.000
_cell.angle_alpha   90.00
_cell.angle_beta   90.00
_cell.angle_gamma   90.00
#
_symmetry.space_group_name_H-M   'P 1'
#
loop_
_entity.id
_entity.type
_entity.pdbx_description
1 polymer ?
#
loop_
_entity_poly.entity_id
_entity_poly.type
_entity_poly.pdbx_seq_one_letter_code
_entity_poly.pdbx_strand_id
1 'polypeptide(L)'
;KRLNIKVERPCINKCFADFVPEKDTLFYALGAIKNVGYEAVSQLIKEREQNGKFKSISDFINRVDPKNINKLQLEGLVKAGAFDSIFKNRKTLYDNIPNIIQNSKTIYENKLQNQTSLFSEESNKISYLIKNENKADWTNEETLTKEFESVGFYVSNHPLKDFEDALKQYNVKSFKDF
;
A
#
# COMPACT_ATOMS: atom_id res chain seq x y z
N LYS A 1 6.31 -22.14 -5.62
CA LYS A 1 6.51 -23.14 -4.52
C LYS A 1 7.56 -24.20 -4.83
N ARG A 2 7.81 -24.55 -6.09
CA ARG A 2 8.84 -25.56 -6.44
C ARG A 2 10.27 -25.16 -6.07
N LEU A 3 10.54 -23.85 -5.98
CA LEU A 3 11.89 -23.32 -5.71
C LEU A 3 12.05 -22.80 -4.28
N ASN A 4 11.07 -22.97 -3.39
CA ASN A 4 11.04 -22.43 -2.03
C ASN A 4 11.26 -20.91 -1.93
N ILE A 5 11.06 -20.18 -3.02
CA ILE A 5 11.19 -18.73 -3.06
C ILE A 5 9.98 -18.09 -2.37
N LYS A 6 10.26 -17.27 -1.37
CA LYS A 6 9.27 -16.41 -0.71
C LYS A 6 9.01 -15.19 -1.59
N VAL A 7 7.75 -14.88 -1.86
CA VAL A 7 7.37 -13.61 -2.49
C VAL A 7 6.94 -12.64 -1.38
N GLU A 8 7.69 -11.55 -1.22
CA GLU A 8 7.32 -10.47 -0.30
C GLU A 8 6.19 -9.65 -0.93
N ARG A 9 5.13 -9.39 -0.14
CA ARG A 9 3.96 -8.63 -0.58
C ARG A 9 4.33 -7.18 -0.88
N PRO A 10 3.55 -6.47 -1.71
CA PRO A 10 3.74 -5.05 -1.92
C PRO A 10 3.85 -4.29 -0.59
N CYS A 11 4.94 -3.54 -0.41
CA CYS A 11 5.18 -2.77 0.80
C CYS A 11 6.06 -1.56 0.49
N ILE A 12 5.56 -0.36 0.77
CA ILE A 12 6.32 0.90 0.51
C ILE A 12 7.63 0.96 1.29
N ASN A 13 7.74 0.24 2.40
CA ASN A 13 8.92 0.22 3.27
C ASN A 13 9.93 -0.88 2.96
N LYS A 14 9.60 -1.81 2.04
CA LYS A 14 10.47 -2.96 1.74
C LYS A 14 10.71 -3.14 0.25
N CYS A 15 9.66 -2.96 -0.58
CA CYS A 15 9.70 -3.27 -2.00
C CYS A 15 10.34 -2.14 -2.82
N PHE A 16 10.61 -2.43 -4.08
CA PHE A 16 11.32 -1.56 -5.03
C PHE A 16 10.42 -1.25 -6.24
N ALA A 17 10.92 -0.40 -7.15
CA ALA A 17 10.19 -0.10 -8.38
C ALA A 17 10.09 -1.33 -9.30
N ASP A 18 11.17 -2.11 -9.37
CA ASP A 18 11.24 -3.39 -10.07
C ASP A 18 11.23 -4.58 -9.12
N PHE A 19 11.09 -5.79 -9.67
CA PHE A 19 11.27 -7.03 -8.94
C PHE A 19 12.72 -7.19 -8.52
N VAL A 20 12.97 -7.36 -7.24
CA VAL A 20 14.32 -7.54 -6.69
C VAL A 20 14.41 -8.92 -6.03
N PRO A 21 15.23 -9.83 -6.58
CA PRO A 21 15.55 -11.09 -5.91
C PRO A 21 16.64 -10.86 -4.85
N GLU A 22 16.40 -11.32 -3.64
CA GLU A 22 17.38 -11.26 -2.56
C GLU A 22 17.34 -12.58 -1.78
N LYS A 23 18.41 -13.38 -1.94
CA LYS A 23 18.49 -14.77 -1.43
C LYS A 23 17.27 -15.58 -1.86
N ASP A 24 16.46 -16.05 -0.90
CA ASP A 24 15.28 -16.87 -1.13
C ASP A 24 13.98 -16.03 -1.18
N THR A 25 14.09 -14.70 -1.29
CA THR A 25 12.96 -13.77 -1.30
C THR A 25 12.93 -12.96 -2.60
N LEU A 26 11.77 -12.90 -3.23
CA LEU A 26 11.49 -12.00 -4.34
C LEU A 26 10.62 -10.84 -3.81
N PHE A 27 11.17 -9.63 -3.82
CA PHE A 27 10.41 -8.42 -3.50
C PHE A 27 9.54 -8.01 -4.68
N TYR A 28 8.26 -7.80 -4.42
CA TYR A 28 7.31 -7.42 -5.47
C TYR A 28 7.60 -6.02 -6.01
N ALA A 29 7.54 -5.86 -7.34
CA ALA A 29 7.72 -4.57 -8.00
C ALA A 29 6.52 -3.64 -7.73
N LEU A 30 6.72 -2.54 -7.01
CA LEU A 30 5.66 -1.55 -6.80
C LEU A 30 5.27 -0.86 -8.12
N GLY A 31 6.21 -0.73 -9.06
CA GLY A 31 5.95 -0.20 -10.40
C GLY A 31 5.12 -1.11 -11.30
N ALA A 32 4.97 -2.40 -10.95
CA ALA A 32 4.11 -3.34 -11.66
C ALA A 32 2.64 -3.27 -11.20
N ILE A 33 2.34 -2.54 -10.14
CA ILE A 33 0.97 -2.30 -9.69
C ILE A 33 0.26 -1.40 -10.71
N LYS A 34 -0.95 -1.78 -11.09
CA LYS A 34 -1.74 -1.04 -12.09
C LYS A 34 -1.94 0.42 -11.67
N ASN A 35 -1.75 1.32 -12.60
CA ASN A 35 -1.81 2.78 -12.44
C ASN A 35 -0.71 3.37 -11.54
N VAL A 36 0.23 2.58 -11.07
CA VAL A 36 1.38 3.06 -10.29
C VAL A 36 2.55 3.22 -11.24
N GLY A 37 2.93 4.47 -11.53
CA GLY A 37 4.03 4.76 -12.45
C GLY A 37 5.39 4.43 -11.83
N TYR A 38 6.29 3.88 -12.64
CA TYR A 38 7.66 3.55 -12.23
C TYR A 38 8.38 4.76 -11.62
N GLU A 39 8.29 5.93 -12.25
CA GLU A 39 8.95 7.15 -11.81
C GLU A 39 8.48 7.59 -10.41
N ALA A 40 7.17 7.58 -10.17
CA ALA A 40 6.61 7.93 -8.86
C ALA A 40 7.13 7.00 -7.76
N VAL A 41 7.18 5.71 -8.02
CA VAL A 41 7.72 4.71 -7.08
C VAL A 41 9.21 4.93 -6.85
N SER A 42 9.98 5.21 -7.90
CA SER A 42 11.42 5.49 -7.78
C SER A 42 11.70 6.68 -6.87
N GLN A 43 10.87 7.73 -6.94
CA GLN A 43 10.97 8.88 -6.04
C GLN A 43 10.61 8.51 -4.58
N LEU A 44 9.59 7.68 -4.37
CA LEU A 44 9.23 7.17 -3.04
C LEU A 44 10.37 6.35 -2.42
N ILE A 45 11.00 5.50 -3.22
CA ILE A 45 12.11 4.66 -2.77
C ILE A 45 13.31 5.53 -2.42
N LYS A 46 13.68 6.48 -3.28
CA LYS A 46 14.77 7.43 -3.03
C LYS A 46 14.55 8.20 -1.74
N GLU A 47 13.34 8.70 -1.50
CA GLU A 47 12.96 9.38 -0.26
C GLU A 47 13.13 8.45 0.95
N ARG A 48 12.69 7.20 0.85
CA ARG A 48 12.84 6.19 1.89
C ARG A 48 14.31 5.84 2.19
N GLU A 49 15.14 5.78 1.16
CA GLU A 49 16.58 5.46 1.30
C GLU A 49 17.35 6.60 1.96
N GLN A 50 17.00 7.83 1.64
CA GLN A 50 17.65 9.03 2.20
C GLN A 50 17.21 9.33 3.64
N ASN A 51 15.92 9.21 3.93
CA ASN A 51 15.31 9.68 5.17
C ASN A 51 14.73 8.56 6.04
N GLY A 52 14.99 7.30 5.68
CA GLY A 52 14.52 6.12 6.40
C GLY A 52 13.07 5.73 6.07
N LYS A 53 12.62 4.63 6.67
CA LYS A 53 11.28 4.08 6.47
C LYS A 53 10.18 5.06 6.84
N PHE A 54 9.09 5.04 6.11
CA PHE A 54 7.87 5.76 6.47
C PHE A 54 7.28 5.16 7.75
N LYS A 55 6.99 6.01 8.73
CA LYS A 55 6.51 5.59 10.07
C LYS A 55 4.98 5.61 10.17
N SER A 56 4.33 6.47 9.41
CA SER A 56 2.87 6.67 9.40
C SER A 56 2.42 7.31 8.09
N ILE A 57 1.11 7.38 7.86
CA ILE A 57 0.53 8.14 6.72
C ILE A 57 0.91 9.62 6.80
N SER A 58 0.93 10.17 8.00
CA SER A 58 1.41 11.52 8.25
C SER A 58 2.83 11.76 7.77
N ASP A 59 3.74 10.89 8.20
CA ASP A 59 5.14 10.95 7.82
C ASP A 59 5.29 10.85 6.29
N PHE A 60 4.53 9.94 5.67
CA PHE A 60 4.46 9.79 4.22
C PHE A 60 4.02 11.09 3.52
N ILE A 61 2.91 11.70 3.95
CA ILE A 61 2.38 12.94 3.37
C ILE A 61 3.35 14.11 3.54
N ASN A 62 4.02 14.18 4.67
CA ASN A 62 4.97 15.25 4.95
C ASN A 62 6.26 15.16 4.11
N ARG A 63 6.62 13.98 3.65
CA ARG A 63 7.90 13.73 2.98
C ARG A 63 7.77 13.63 1.48
N VAL A 64 6.64 13.14 0.99
CA VAL A 64 6.44 12.88 -0.44
C VAL A 64 5.97 14.15 -1.16
N ASP A 65 6.63 14.47 -2.28
CA ASP A 65 6.20 15.55 -3.16
C ASP A 65 4.85 15.19 -3.81
N PRO A 66 3.79 16.00 -3.60
CA PRO A 66 2.47 15.73 -4.17
C PRO A 66 2.42 15.75 -5.70
N LYS A 67 3.46 16.25 -6.37
CA LYS A 67 3.59 16.20 -7.83
C LYS A 67 3.92 14.79 -8.32
N ASN A 68 4.57 13.99 -7.48
CA ASN A 68 5.05 12.66 -7.83
C ASN A 68 4.00 11.57 -7.58
N ILE A 69 2.89 11.89 -6.92
CA ILE A 69 1.86 10.91 -6.59
C ILE A 69 0.45 11.46 -6.81
N ASN A 70 -0.35 10.74 -7.56
CA ASN A 70 -1.73 11.13 -7.86
C ASN A 70 -2.74 10.15 -7.22
N LYS A 71 -4.03 10.47 -7.38
CA LYS A 71 -5.14 9.68 -6.82
C LYS A 71 -5.08 8.21 -7.28
N LEU A 72 -4.91 7.96 -8.58
CA LEU A 72 -4.92 6.60 -9.13
C LEU A 72 -3.74 5.77 -8.63
N GLN A 73 -2.58 6.40 -8.44
CA GLN A 73 -1.39 5.74 -7.89
C GLN A 73 -1.61 5.36 -6.43
N LEU A 74 -2.15 6.27 -5.60
CA LEU A 74 -2.49 5.96 -4.22
C LEU A 74 -3.54 4.86 -4.12
N GLU A 75 -4.58 4.90 -4.95
CA GLU A 75 -5.59 3.85 -5.01
C GLU A 75 -4.98 2.48 -5.34
N GLY A 76 -4.09 2.42 -6.33
CA GLY A 76 -3.37 1.19 -6.69
C GLY A 76 -2.53 0.64 -5.54
N LEU A 77 -1.73 1.50 -4.91
CA LEU A 77 -0.89 1.13 -3.76
C LEU A 77 -1.71 0.65 -2.55
N VAL A 78 -2.83 1.34 -2.23
CA VAL A 78 -3.71 0.94 -1.12
C VAL A 78 -4.39 -0.39 -1.40
N LYS A 79 -4.95 -0.58 -2.60
CA LYS A 79 -5.57 -1.85 -3.02
C LYS A 79 -4.59 -3.03 -2.94
N ALA A 80 -3.34 -2.81 -3.33
CA ALA A 80 -2.28 -3.80 -3.27
C ALA A 80 -1.76 -4.08 -1.84
N GLY A 81 -2.19 -3.31 -0.83
CA GLY A 81 -1.73 -3.44 0.55
C GLY A 81 -0.34 -2.86 0.81
N ALA A 82 0.16 -1.99 -0.06
CA ALA A 82 1.49 -1.42 0.06
C ALA A 82 1.71 -0.59 1.34
N PHE A 83 0.63 -0.07 1.93
CA PHE A 83 0.64 0.72 3.15
C PHE A 83 0.40 -0.07 4.44
N ASP A 84 0.13 -1.38 4.38
CA ASP A 84 -0.25 -2.20 5.55
C ASP A 84 0.76 -2.16 6.70
N SER A 85 2.03 -1.87 6.40
CA SER A 85 3.09 -1.73 7.40
C SER A 85 2.96 -0.48 8.27
N ILE A 86 2.23 0.54 7.82
CA ILE A 86 2.05 1.82 8.51
C ILE A 86 0.58 2.17 8.79
N PHE A 87 -0.36 1.53 8.07
CA PHE A 87 -1.79 1.71 8.27
C PHE A 87 -2.56 0.47 7.80
N LYS A 88 -3.18 -0.26 8.73
CA LYS A 88 -3.78 -1.58 8.46
C LYS A 88 -5.12 -1.53 7.75
N ASN A 89 -5.99 -0.57 8.11
CA ASN A 89 -7.35 -0.50 7.56
C ASN A 89 -7.34 0.11 6.17
N ARG A 90 -7.27 -0.75 5.15
CA ARG A 90 -7.17 -0.36 3.74
C ARG A 90 -8.40 0.43 3.28
N LYS A 91 -9.60 0.05 3.69
CA LYS A 91 -10.85 0.74 3.31
C LYS A 91 -10.86 2.17 3.81
N THR A 92 -10.54 2.37 5.09
CA THR A 92 -10.43 3.71 5.66
C THR A 92 -9.39 4.55 4.93
N LEU A 93 -8.23 3.99 4.63
CA LEU A 93 -7.20 4.69 3.89
C LEU A 93 -7.65 5.05 2.48
N TYR A 94 -8.30 4.12 1.78
CA TYR A 94 -8.83 4.31 0.43
C TYR A 94 -9.88 5.43 0.37
N ASP A 95 -10.84 5.42 1.30
CA ASP A 95 -11.89 6.44 1.40
C ASP A 95 -11.33 7.85 1.68
N ASN A 96 -10.15 7.92 2.32
CA ASN A 96 -9.50 9.18 2.67
C ASN A 96 -8.45 9.67 1.65
N ILE A 97 -8.23 8.97 0.54
CA ILE A 97 -7.27 9.39 -0.50
C ILE A 97 -7.47 10.84 -0.96
N PRO A 98 -8.70 11.33 -1.22
CA PRO A 98 -8.90 12.73 -1.60
C PRO A 98 -8.38 13.73 -0.54
N ASN A 99 -8.63 13.44 0.73
CA ASN A 99 -8.15 14.26 1.85
C ASN A 99 -6.61 14.22 1.95
N ILE A 100 -6.03 13.03 1.78
CA ILE A 100 -4.57 12.81 1.77
C ILE A 100 -3.91 13.68 0.72
N ILE A 101 -4.41 13.68 -0.52
CA ILE A 101 -3.87 14.47 -1.62
C ILE A 101 -4.01 15.97 -1.34
N GLN A 102 -5.17 16.41 -0.87
CA GLN A 102 -5.41 17.82 -0.56
C GLN A 102 -4.43 18.32 0.51
N ASN A 103 -4.28 17.56 1.58
CA ASN A 103 -3.39 17.92 2.67
C ASN A 103 -1.91 17.89 2.26
N SER A 104 -1.50 16.91 1.45
CA SER A 104 -0.14 16.85 0.91
C SER A 104 0.20 18.11 0.11
N LYS A 105 -0.73 18.61 -0.73
CA LYS A 105 -0.55 19.85 -1.48
C LYS A 105 -0.40 21.06 -0.56
N THR A 106 -1.29 21.20 0.41
CA THR A 106 -1.26 22.31 1.37
C THR A 106 0.05 22.33 2.16
N ILE A 107 0.51 21.17 2.64
CA ILE A 107 1.78 21.05 3.36
C ILE A 107 2.96 21.44 2.46
N TYR A 108 2.95 21.00 1.21
CA TYR A 108 4.01 21.31 0.25
C TYR A 108 4.05 22.80 -0.09
N GLU A 109 2.91 23.42 -0.34
CA GLU A 109 2.78 24.86 -0.60
C GLU A 109 3.26 25.70 0.59
N ASN A 110 2.88 25.32 1.80
CA ASN A 110 3.32 26.00 3.02
C ASN A 110 4.85 25.93 3.21
N LYS A 111 5.46 24.78 2.87
CA LYS A 111 6.93 24.63 2.90
C LYS A 111 7.63 25.52 1.90
N LEU A 112 7.08 25.67 0.68
CA LEU A 112 7.67 26.51 -0.36
C LEU A 112 7.60 28.00 -0.02
N GLN A 113 6.55 28.45 0.68
CA GLN A 113 6.36 29.84 1.03
C GLN A 113 7.19 30.29 2.24
N ASN A 114 8.10 29.44 2.76
CA ASN A 114 8.89 29.70 3.97
C ASN A 114 8.05 30.22 5.15
N GLN A 115 6.75 29.97 5.13
CA GLN A 115 5.92 30.21 6.29
C GLN A 115 6.35 29.20 7.35
N THR A 116 7.27 29.62 8.19
CA THR A 116 7.52 29.00 9.48
C THR A 116 6.19 29.10 10.23
N SER A 117 5.34 28.15 9.96
CA SER A 117 4.11 27.99 10.71
C SER A 117 4.52 27.79 12.15
N LEU A 118 4.06 28.68 13.01
CA LEU A 118 4.11 28.58 14.48
C LEU A 118 3.46 27.29 15.01
N PHE A 119 3.18 26.35 14.14
CA PHE A 119 2.51 25.06 14.36
C PHE A 119 3.49 23.90 14.40
N SER A 120 4.56 24.02 15.21
CA SER A 120 5.37 22.87 15.62
C SER A 120 4.59 21.83 16.46
N GLU A 121 3.30 22.07 16.70
CA GLU A 121 2.34 21.13 17.29
C GLU A 121 1.56 20.31 16.25
N GLU A 122 1.88 20.42 14.96
CA GLU A 122 1.12 19.79 13.87
C GLU A 122 1.27 18.27 13.77
N SER A 123 2.26 17.67 14.42
CA SER A 123 2.32 16.20 14.47
C SER A 123 1.08 15.56 15.12
N ASN A 124 0.33 16.29 15.94
CA ASN A 124 -0.91 15.84 16.55
C ASN A 124 -2.17 16.17 15.72
N LYS A 125 -2.10 17.10 14.75
CA LYS A 125 -3.26 17.47 13.93
C LYS A 125 -3.54 16.50 12.77
N ILE A 126 -2.62 15.62 12.47
CA ILE A 126 -2.73 14.70 11.33
C ILE A 126 -3.68 13.52 11.64
N SER A 127 -4.01 13.27 12.89
CA SER A 127 -5.11 12.35 13.23
C SER A 127 -6.47 12.79 12.66
N TYR A 128 -6.63 14.09 12.35
CA TYR A 128 -7.82 14.61 11.67
C TYR A 128 -7.85 14.36 10.16
N LEU A 129 -6.74 13.91 9.58
CA LEU A 129 -6.64 13.65 8.13
C LEU A 129 -7.40 12.38 7.72
N ILE A 130 -7.44 11.39 8.60
CA ILE A 130 -8.15 10.14 8.36
C ILE A 130 -9.46 10.18 9.12
N LYS A 131 -10.51 10.59 8.44
CA LYS A 131 -11.86 10.54 8.99
C LYS A 131 -12.33 9.10 9.12
N ASN A 132 -12.99 8.78 10.22
CA ASN A 132 -13.60 7.46 10.46
C ASN A 132 -12.63 6.30 10.61
N GLU A 133 -11.57 6.43 11.40
CA GLU A 133 -10.61 5.37 11.70
C GLU A 133 -11.25 4.08 12.25
N ASN A 134 -12.43 4.17 12.85
CA ASN A 134 -13.17 3.06 13.45
C ASN A 134 -14.12 2.33 12.48
N LYS A 135 -14.07 2.61 11.18
CA LYS A 135 -14.86 1.86 10.21
C LYS A 135 -14.31 0.44 10.03
N ALA A 136 -15.23 -0.50 9.82
CA ALA A 136 -14.83 -1.85 9.41
C ALA A 136 -14.01 -1.80 8.12
N ASP A 137 -12.94 -2.60 8.05
CA ASP A 137 -12.13 -2.76 6.84
C ASP A 137 -12.92 -3.53 5.77
N TRP A 138 -12.35 -3.64 4.57
CA TRP A 138 -12.86 -4.54 3.55
C TRP A 138 -12.96 -5.97 4.08
N THR A 139 -14.00 -6.67 3.68
CA THR A 139 -14.09 -8.12 3.90
C THR A 139 -12.94 -8.84 3.19
N ASN A 140 -12.72 -10.11 3.51
CA ASN A 140 -11.70 -10.91 2.83
C ASN A 140 -11.94 -10.95 1.31
N GLU A 141 -13.19 -11.13 0.89
CA GLU A 141 -13.58 -11.17 -0.52
C GLU A 141 -13.34 -9.82 -1.22
N GLU A 142 -13.75 -8.71 -0.60
CA GLU A 142 -13.49 -7.37 -1.13
C GLU A 142 -11.99 -7.10 -1.24
N THR A 143 -11.21 -7.46 -0.23
CA THR A 143 -9.75 -7.30 -0.23
C THR A 143 -9.11 -8.06 -1.39
N LEU A 144 -9.48 -9.33 -1.58
CA LEU A 144 -8.97 -10.16 -2.67
C LEU A 144 -9.37 -9.60 -4.05
N THR A 145 -10.60 -9.10 -4.18
CA THR A 145 -11.06 -8.44 -5.41
C THR A 145 -10.22 -7.20 -5.71
N LYS A 146 -9.95 -6.35 -4.70
CA LYS A 146 -9.14 -5.14 -4.85
C LYS A 146 -7.67 -5.46 -5.16
N GLU A 147 -7.10 -6.48 -4.54
CA GLU A 147 -5.76 -6.98 -4.87
C GLU A 147 -5.70 -7.43 -6.34
N PHE A 148 -6.65 -8.24 -6.77
CA PHE A 148 -6.69 -8.73 -8.16
C PHE A 148 -6.85 -7.58 -9.16
N GLU A 149 -7.69 -6.58 -8.87
CA GLU A 149 -7.84 -5.38 -9.70
C GLU A 149 -6.52 -4.62 -9.90
N SER A 150 -5.68 -4.55 -8.86
CA SER A 150 -4.47 -3.72 -8.84
C SER A 150 -3.19 -4.48 -9.19
N VAL A 151 -3.10 -5.76 -8.82
CA VAL A 151 -1.89 -6.58 -8.93
C VAL A 151 -2.02 -7.65 -10.02
N GLY A 152 -3.26 -8.07 -10.33
CA GLY A 152 -3.54 -9.13 -11.30
C GLY A 152 -3.54 -10.54 -10.71
N PHE A 153 -3.27 -10.69 -9.41
CA PHE A 153 -3.37 -11.94 -8.66
C PHE A 153 -3.63 -11.70 -7.17
N TYR A 154 -3.98 -12.75 -6.45
CA TYR A 154 -4.26 -12.70 -5.03
C TYR A 154 -2.96 -12.71 -4.21
N VAL A 155 -2.76 -11.70 -3.39
CA VAL A 155 -1.52 -11.49 -2.63
C VAL A 155 -1.66 -11.92 -1.17
N SER A 156 -2.78 -11.56 -0.52
CA SER A 156 -2.97 -11.79 0.91
C SER A 156 -3.46 -13.20 1.22
N ASN A 157 -4.35 -13.74 0.39
CA ASN A 157 -5.01 -15.01 0.63
C ASN A 157 -5.44 -15.68 -0.68
N HIS A 158 -6.01 -16.87 -0.61
CA HIS A 158 -6.62 -17.55 -1.76
C HIS A 158 -8.15 -17.51 -1.62
N PRO A 159 -8.92 -17.23 -2.72
CA PRO A 159 -10.37 -17.13 -2.64
C PRO A 159 -11.06 -18.39 -2.09
N LEU A 160 -10.47 -19.56 -2.35
CA LEU A 160 -11.00 -20.84 -1.88
C LEU A 160 -10.62 -21.19 -0.44
N LYS A 161 -9.87 -20.33 0.27
CA LYS A 161 -9.42 -20.64 1.63
C LYS A 161 -10.60 -20.75 2.60
N ASP A 162 -11.57 -19.88 2.46
CA ASP A 162 -12.78 -19.88 3.31
C ASP A 162 -13.72 -21.04 2.99
N PHE A 163 -13.47 -21.77 1.89
CA PHE A 163 -14.20 -22.95 1.45
C PHE A 163 -13.43 -24.27 1.66
N GLU A 164 -12.26 -24.25 2.32
CA GLU A 164 -11.42 -25.46 2.48
C GLU A 164 -12.17 -26.63 3.10
N ASP A 165 -13.02 -26.38 4.09
CA ASP A 165 -13.77 -27.45 4.76
C ASP A 165 -14.87 -28.02 3.85
N ALA A 166 -15.57 -27.17 3.10
CA ALA A 166 -16.54 -27.62 2.10
C ALA A 166 -15.86 -28.40 0.98
N LEU A 167 -14.70 -27.94 0.48
CA LEU A 167 -13.94 -28.64 -0.55
C LEU A 167 -13.48 -30.03 -0.07
N LYS A 168 -13.08 -30.16 1.19
CA LYS A 168 -12.76 -31.46 1.80
C LYS A 168 -14.00 -32.38 1.90
N GLN A 169 -15.12 -31.82 2.34
CA GLN A 169 -16.38 -32.57 2.48
C GLN A 169 -16.87 -33.16 1.14
N TYR A 170 -16.71 -32.37 0.06
CA TYR A 170 -17.08 -32.81 -1.31
C TYR A 170 -15.96 -33.59 -2.01
N ASN A 171 -14.87 -33.92 -1.30
CA ASN A 171 -13.74 -34.69 -1.83
C ASN A 171 -13.15 -34.11 -3.14
N VAL A 172 -13.11 -32.79 -3.22
CA VAL A 172 -12.56 -32.08 -4.39
C VAL A 172 -11.06 -32.28 -4.42
N LYS A 173 -10.58 -32.94 -5.47
CA LYS A 173 -9.16 -33.23 -5.66
C LYS A 173 -8.40 -31.97 -6.16
N SER A 174 -7.21 -31.78 -5.65
CA SER A 174 -6.28 -30.75 -6.16
C SER A 174 -5.63 -31.22 -7.46
N PHE A 175 -5.25 -30.31 -8.34
CA PHE A 175 -4.41 -30.63 -9.50
C PHE A 175 -3.10 -31.37 -9.16
N LYS A 176 -2.70 -31.38 -7.90
CA LYS A 176 -1.53 -32.14 -7.42
C LYS A 176 -1.82 -33.62 -7.19
N ASP A 177 -3.08 -33.99 -7.16
CA ASP A 177 -3.52 -35.37 -6.90
C ASP A 177 -3.72 -36.14 -8.22
N PHE A 178 -3.40 -35.51 -9.35
CA PHE A 178 -3.26 -36.05 -10.69
C PHE A 178 -1.79 -35.97 -11.13
#